data_3c464ecf93e09c2f8643d5e112f3bdc5
#
_entry.id   3c464ecf93e09c2f8643d5e112f3bdc5
#
_cell.length_a   1.000
_cell.length_b   1.000
_cell.length_c   1.000
_cell.angle_alpha   90.00
_cell.angle_beta   90.00
_cell.angle_gamma   90.00
#
_symmetry.space_group_name_H-M   'P 1'
#
loop_
_entity.id
_entity.type
_entity.pdbx_description
1 polymer ?
#
loop_
_entity_poly.entity_id
_entity_poly.type
_entity_poly.pdbx_seq_one_letter_code
_entity_poly.pdbx_strand_id
1 'polypeptide(L)'
;RELFTVGEYWHRECWALEAYLEKTNYALSLFDVPLHFNFHYASYNSEGYDLRKIFDGSLVAAKPQNAVTFVDNHDTEPGQALCSFVDSWFKPLAYALILLREAGYPCVFYGDCYGIPSRNVAPVGKTLTNLLSVRASHAYGAQHDYFDDYHCIGFTREGLAEDENTGLACILSSKNDTQKTMYVGKQHSGQKFFDVLFGYRHMITIDADGNGTFPVHGRSVSVWIPV
;
A
#
# COMPACT_ATOMS: atom_id res chain seq x y z
N ARG A 1 -18.08 -24.87 -2.82
CA ARG A 1 -17.36 -23.68 -2.34
C ARG A 1 -15.95 -23.79 -2.86
N GLU A 2 -15.51 -22.91 -3.76
CA GLU A 2 -14.10 -22.85 -4.16
C GLU A 2 -13.28 -22.40 -2.94
N LEU A 3 -12.18 -23.11 -2.68
CA LEU A 3 -11.24 -22.75 -1.63
C LEU A 3 -10.24 -21.75 -2.19
N PHE A 4 -10.02 -20.63 -1.47
CA PHE A 4 -8.92 -19.73 -1.79
C PHE A 4 -7.60 -20.46 -1.50
N THR A 5 -6.78 -20.61 -2.53
CA THR A 5 -5.49 -21.30 -2.45
C THR A 5 -4.40 -20.32 -2.81
N VAL A 6 -3.35 -20.26 -1.98
CA VAL A 6 -2.15 -19.46 -2.24
C VAL A 6 -0.92 -20.35 -2.26
N GLY A 7 -0.06 -20.14 -3.25
CA GLY A 7 1.23 -20.81 -3.40
C GLY A 7 2.38 -19.84 -3.17
N GLU A 8 3.47 -20.36 -2.62
CA GLU A 8 4.73 -19.65 -2.55
C GLU A 8 5.66 -20.17 -3.66
N TYR A 9 5.87 -19.33 -4.67
CA TYR A 9 6.85 -19.56 -5.72
C TYR A 9 7.82 -18.39 -5.73
N TRP A 10 8.97 -18.54 -5.06
CA TRP A 10 9.92 -17.47 -4.84
C TRP A 10 10.74 -17.15 -6.09
N HIS A 11 10.28 -16.18 -6.87
CA HIS A 11 10.96 -15.71 -8.05
C HIS A 11 10.79 -14.19 -8.23
N ARG A 12 11.88 -13.48 -8.58
CA ARG A 12 11.86 -12.00 -8.70
C ARG A 12 11.17 -11.49 -9.95
N GLU A 13 11.12 -12.29 -10.99
CA GLU A 13 10.62 -11.90 -12.30
C GLU A 13 9.15 -12.33 -12.44
N CYS A 14 8.27 -11.36 -12.77
CA CYS A 14 6.84 -11.60 -12.90
C CYS A 14 6.49 -12.68 -13.93
N TRP A 15 7.21 -12.73 -15.06
CA TRP A 15 6.97 -13.73 -16.11
C TRP A 15 7.05 -15.17 -15.58
N ALA A 16 7.89 -15.45 -14.58
CA ALA A 16 8.00 -16.78 -14.00
C ALA A 16 6.77 -17.15 -13.17
N LEU A 17 6.21 -16.18 -12.42
CA LEU A 17 4.97 -16.34 -11.69
C LEU A 17 3.79 -16.53 -12.66
N GLU A 18 3.72 -15.75 -13.74
CA GLU A 18 2.69 -15.89 -14.77
C GLU A 18 2.75 -17.28 -15.43
N ALA A 19 3.95 -17.75 -15.80
CA ALA A 19 4.13 -19.09 -16.36
C ALA A 19 3.71 -20.21 -15.38
N TYR A 20 3.89 -20.01 -14.07
CA TYR A 20 3.42 -20.95 -13.06
C TYR A 20 1.88 -20.94 -12.95
N LEU A 21 1.27 -19.76 -12.94
CA LEU A 21 -0.20 -19.62 -12.94
C LEU A 21 -0.82 -20.26 -14.18
N GLU A 22 -0.25 -20.06 -15.36
CA GLU A 22 -0.71 -20.70 -16.60
C GLU A 22 -0.66 -22.23 -16.52
N LYS A 23 0.44 -22.80 -16.03
CA LYS A 23 0.59 -24.26 -15.84
C LYS A 23 -0.42 -24.86 -14.87
N THR A 24 -0.91 -24.07 -13.92
CA THR A 24 -1.93 -24.48 -12.95
C THR A 24 -3.34 -24.07 -13.37
N ASN A 25 -3.53 -23.58 -14.61
CA ASN A 25 -4.80 -23.03 -15.10
C ASN A 25 -5.41 -22.00 -14.15
N TYR A 26 -4.56 -21.15 -13.53
CA TYR A 26 -4.99 -20.13 -12.56
C TYR A 26 -5.79 -20.67 -11.36
N ALA A 27 -5.59 -21.93 -11.01
CA ALA A 27 -6.32 -22.59 -9.90
C ALA A 27 -5.89 -22.08 -8.51
N LEU A 28 -4.87 -21.24 -8.44
CA LEU A 28 -4.36 -20.66 -7.20
C LEU A 28 -3.89 -19.21 -7.41
N SER A 29 -3.68 -18.50 -6.30
CA SER A 29 -2.98 -17.22 -6.26
C SER A 29 -1.54 -17.43 -5.83
N LEU A 30 -0.65 -16.50 -6.13
CA LEU A 30 0.76 -16.53 -5.71
C LEU A 30 1.10 -15.29 -4.90
N PHE A 31 2.04 -15.44 -3.96
CA PHE A 31 2.68 -14.30 -3.33
C PHE A 31 3.41 -13.45 -4.36
N ASP A 32 3.19 -12.12 -4.32
CA ASP A 32 3.79 -11.16 -5.24
C ASP A 32 5.23 -10.83 -4.83
N VAL A 33 6.12 -11.77 -5.09
CA VAL A 33 7.56 -11.66 -4.77
C VAL A 33 8.21 -10.49 -5.52
N PRO A 34 7.91 -10.20 -6.81
CA PRO A 34 8.39 -8.99 -7.48
C PRO A 34 8.04 -7.70 -6.73
N LEU A 35 6.80 -7.54 -6.25
CA LEU A 35 6.39 -6.36 -5.49
C LEU A 35 7.15 -6.24 -4.16
N HIS A 36 7.35 -7.35 -3.45
CA HIS A 36 8.17 -7.38 -2.24
C HIS A 36 9.58 -6.83 -2.53
N PHE A 37 10.22 -7.27 -3.63
CA PHE A 37 11.54 -6.74 -4.00
C PHE A 37 11.52 -5.26 -4.38
N ASN A 38 10.45 -4.76 -5.02
CA ASN A 38 10.29 -3.34 -5.27
C ASN A 38 10.25 -2.56 -3.95
N PHE A 39 9.52 -3.02 -2.94
CA PHE A 39 9.52 -2.42 -1.59
C PHE A 39 10.89 -2.48 -0.92
N HIS A 40 11.56 -3.62 -1.00
CA HIS A 40 12.91 -3.78 -0.46
C HIS A 40 13.87 -2.75 -1.09
N TYR A 41 13.94 -2.67 -2.42
CA TYR A 41 14.83 -1.71 -3.11
C TYR A 41 14.47 -0.25 -2.82
N ALA A 42 13.17 0.09 -2.80
CA ALA A 42 12.71 1.43 -2.45
C ALA A 42 13.12 1.82 -1.03
N SER A 43 13.11 0.88 -0.09
CA SER A 43 13.46 1.12 1.30
C SER A 43 14.95 1.39 1.52
N TYR A 44 15.83 0.74 0.77
CA TYR A 44 17.29 0.88 0.90
C TYR A 44 17.90 1.93 -0.04
N ASN A 45 17.23 2.29 -1.12
CA ASN A 45 17.70 3.27 -2.10
C ASN A 45 16.70 4.41 -2.29
N SER A 46 16.26 5.04 -1.20
CA SER A 46 15.23 6.09 -1.23
C SER A 46 15.58 7.31 -2.12
N GLU A 47 16.86 7.59 -2.33
CA GLU A 47 17.32 8.69 -3.18
C GLU A 47 17.28 8.34 -4.67
N GLY A 48 17.53 7.09 -5.02
CA GLY A 48 17.64 6.62 -6.41
C GLY A 48 16.47 5.78 -6.89
N TYR A 49 15.51 5.45 -6.03
CA TYR A 49 14.34 4.67 -6.43
C TYR A 49 13.18 5.57 -6.88
N ASP A 50 12.69 5.32 -8.07
CA ASP A 50 11.56 6.03 -8.65
C ASP A 50 10.24 5.43 -8.13
N LEU A 51 9.57 6.09 -7.18
CA LEU A 51 8.31 5.61 -6.61
C LEU A 51 7.20 5.42 -7.65
N ARG A 52 7.24 6.12 -8.78
CA ARG A 52 6.27 5.94 -9.87
C ARG A 52 6.24 4.51 -10.39
N LYS A 53 7.35 3.79 -10.22
CA LYS A 53 7.59 2.41 -10.68
C LYS A 53 7.38 1.34 -9.61
N ILE A 54 6.79 1.71 -8.47
CA ILE A 54 6.68 0.78 -7.32
C ILE A 54 5.92 -0.51 -7.65
N PHE A 55 5.03 -0.48 -8.63
CA PHE A 55 4.27 -1.64 -9.11
C PHE A 55 4.79 -2.23 -10.42
N ASP A 56 5.84 -1.64 -11.03
CA ASP A 56 6.38 -2.14 -12.31
C ASP A 56 6.90 -3.57 -12.14
N GLY A 57 6.55 -4.44 -13.09
CA GLY A 57 6.96 -5.83 -13.09
C GLY A 57 6.39 -6.68 -11.93
N SER A 58 5.40 -6.18 -11.19
CA SER A 58 4.74 -6.93 -10.12
C SER A 58 3.61 -7.83 -10.64
N LEU A 59 3.31 -8.88 -9.88
CA LEU A 59 2.21 -9.77 -10.20
C LEU A 59 0.86 -9.07 -10.06
N VAL A 60 0.71 -8.18 -9.06
CA VAL A 60 -0.53 -7.42 -8.86
C VAL A 60 -0.83 -6.47 -10.01
N ALA A 61 0.18 -5.93 -10.69
CA ALA A 61 -0.01 -5.13 -11.89
C ALA A 61 -0.42 -5.98 -13.10
N ALA A 62 0.14 -7.19 -13.24
CA ALA A 62 -0.12 -8.10 -14.36
C ALA A 62 -1.39 -8.95 -14.19
N LYS A 63 -1.59 -9.51 -13.00
CA LYS A 63 -2.66 -10.48 -12.64
C LYS A 63 -3.25 -10.17 -11.26
N PRO A 64 -3.98 -9.05 -11.09
CA PRO A 64 -4.44 -8.60 -9.77
C PRO A 64 -5.30 -9.62 -9.02
N GLN A 65 -6.05 -10.45 -9.74
CA GLN A 65 -6.93 -11.48 -9.16
C GLN A 65 -6.18 -12.72 -8.64
N ASN A 66 -4.91 -12.87 -9.02
CA ASN A 66 -4.08 -14.00 -8.61
C ASN A 66 -2.87 -13.55 -7.75
N ALA A 67 -2.83 -12.28 -7.36
CA ALA A 67 -1.72 -11.72 -6.60
C ALA A 67 -2.05 -11.61 -5.11
N VAL A 68 -1.28 -12.28 -4.26
CA VAL A 68 -1.26 -12.05 -2.81
C VAL A 68 -0.11 -11.10 -2.50
N THR A 69 -0.45 -9.83 -2.24
CA THR A 69 0.53 -8.79 -1.93
C THR A 69 1.00 -8.88 -0.48
N PHE A 70 2.27 -8.68 -0.22
CA PHE A 70 2.85 -8.72 1.12
C PHE A 70 4.06 -7.77 1.24
N VAL A 71 4.43 -7.40 2.45
CA VAL A 71 5.61 -6.56 2.73
C VAL A 71 6.79 -7.45 3.07
N ASP A 72 6.67 -8.25 4.12
CA ASP A 72 7.67 -9.23 4.56
C ASP A 72 7.02 -10.55 4.96
N ASN A 73 7.83 -11.59 5.12
CA ASN A 73 7.46 -12.87 5.69
C ASN A 73 8.57 -13.41 6.61
N HIS A 74 8.40 -14.62 7.14
CA HIS A 74 9.35 -15.26 8.06
C HIS A 74 10.70 -15.59 7.42
N ASP A 75 10.78 -15.72 6.09
CA ASP A 75 12.02 -16.03 5.36
C ASP A 75 12.77 -14.77 4.91
N THR A 76 12.09 -13.61 4.81
CA THR A 76 12.73 -12.34 4.46
C THR A 76 13.35 -11.61 5.65
N GLU A 77 13.06 -12.03 6.87
CA GLU A 77 13.59 -11.45 8.11
C GLU A 77 15.12 -11.40 8.15
N PRO A 78 15.71 -10.45 8.92
CA PRO A 78 17.15 -10.39 9.11
C PRO A 78 17.73 -11.73 9.59
N GLY A 79 18.71 -12.27 8.85
CA GLY A 79 19.38 -13.54 9.15
C GLY A 79 18.62 -14.79 8.74
N GLN A 80 17.54 -14.69 8.01
CA GLN A 80 16.88 -15.81 7.34
C GLN A 80 17.38 -16.00 5.91
N ALA A 81 16.97 -17.10 5.28
CA ALA A 81 17.51 -17.57 4.01
C ALA A 81 17.33 -16.59 2.84
N LEU A 82 16.23 -15.85 2.81
CA LEU A 82 15.90 -14.94 1.72
C LEU A 82 16.33 -13.49 1.97
N CYS A 83 16.64 -13.15 3.22
CA CYS A 83 17.25 -11.90 3.71
C CYS A 83 17.02 -10.64 2.82
N SER A 84 15.76 -10.33 2.54
CA SER A 84 15.33 -9.17 1.73
C SER A 84 14.36 -8.28 2.48
N PHE A 85 14.60 -8.10 3.78
CA PHE A 85 13.76 -7.34 4.69
C PHE A 85 13.53 -5.90 4.20
N VAL A 86 12.30 -5.44 4.28
CA VAL A 86 11.94 -4.05 3.98
C VAL A 86 12.31 -3.18 5.19
N ASP A 87 13.09 -2.11 4.97
CA ASP A 87 13.51 -1.22 6.06
C ASP A 87 12.29 -0.62 6.79
N SER A 88 12.40 -0.54 8.11
CA SER A 88 11.30 -0.18 9.02
C SER A 88 10.59 1.13 8.67
N TRP A 89 11.34 2.14 8.15
CA TRP A 89 10.73 3.41 7.77
C TRP A 89 9.79 3.29 6.57
N PHE A 90 10.02 2.32 5.65
CA PHE A 90 9.23 2.14 4.45
C PHE A 90 8.02 1.22 4.67
N LYS A 91 8.02 0.39 5.72
CA LYS A 91 6.91 -0.53 6.02
C LYS A 91 5.54 0.15 6.09
N PRO A 92 5.37 1.30 6.77
CA PRO A 92 4.09 2.02 6.73
C PRO A 92 3.64 2.39 5.32
N LEU A 93 4.56 2.80 4.45
CA LEU A 93 4.28 3.15 3.04
C LEU A 93 3.85 1.89 2.26
N ALA A 94 4.61 0.81 2.39
CA ALA A 94 4.33 -0.46 1.73
C ALA A 94 2.98 -1.04 2.17
N TYR A 95 2.67 -1.03 3.47
CA TYR A 95 1.37 -1.47 3.98
C TYR A 95 0.22 -0.59 3.49
N ALA A 96 0.37 0.74 3.40
CA ALA A 96 -0.65 1.60 2.82
C ALA A 96 -0.92 1.23 1.36
N LEU A 97 0.13 0.95 0.57
CA LEU A 97 0.01 0.54 -0.82
C LEU A 97 -0.72 -0.80 -1.01
N ILE A 98 -0.47 -1.80 -0.18
CA ILE A 98 -1.13 -3.10 -0.33
C ILE A 98 -2.51 -3.18 0.35
N LEU A 99 -2.73 -2.44 1.44
CA LEU A 99 -3.98 -2.51 2.21
C LEU A 99 -5.09 -1.62 1.64
N LEU A 100 -4.75 -0.44 1.09
CA LEU A 100 -5.76 0.57 0.76
C LEU A 100 -6.09 0.64 -0.73
N ARG A 101 -5.24 0.11 -1.61
CA ARG A 101 -5.52 0.00 -3.05
C ARG A 101 -6.53 -1.12 -3.33
N GLU A 102 -7.14 -1.07 -4.52
CA GLU A 102 -8.16 -2.01 -4.94
C GLU A 102 -7.60 -3.39 -5.27
N ALA A 103 -6.47 -3.43 -5.95
CA ALA A 103 -5.92 -4.63 -6.56
C ALA A 103 -5.16 -5.52 -5.56
N GLY A 104 -5.29 -6.84 -5.73
CA GLY A 104 -4.57 -7.85 -4.97
C GLY A 104 -5.23 -8.25 -3.64
N TYR A 105 -4.71 -9.32 -3.04
CA TYR A 105 -5.12 -9.83 -1.73
C TYR A 105 -3.99 -9.54 -0.72
N PRO A 106 -4.12 -8.55 0.16
CA PRO A 106 -3.04 -8.21 1.07
C PRO A 106 -2.86 -9.26 2.16
N CYS A 107 -1.61 -9.67 2.38
CA CYS A 107 -1.19 -10.51 3.47
C CYS A 107 -0.32 -9.70 4.44
N VAL A 108 -0.70 -9.72 5.73
CA VAL A 108 0.02 -9.01 6.79
C VAL A 108 0.88 -9.99 7.56
N PHE A 109 2.16 -9.66 7.70
CA PHE A 109 3.11 -10.50 8.42
C PHE A 109 2.95 -10.33 9.94
N TYR A 110 2.89 -11.45 10.65
CA TYR A 110 2.75 -11.48 12.11
C TYR A 110 3.87 -10.69 12.82
N GLY A 111 5.12 -10.83 12.34
CA GLY A 111 6.27 -10.10 12.88
C GLY A 111 6.16 -8.59 12.76
N ASP A 112 5.46 -8.06 11.75
CA ASP A 112 5.20 -6.63 11.60
C ASP A 112 4.10 -6.14 12.55
N CYS A 113 3.17 -7.01 12.96
CA CYS A 113 2.16 -6.67 13.97
C CYS A 113 2.74 -6.61 15.38
N TYR A 114 3.57 -7.58 15.75
CA TYR A 114 3.97 -7.81 17.15
C TYR A 114 5.45 -7.62 17.41
N GLY A 115 6.25 -7.39 16.37
CA GLY A 115 7.70 -7.34 16.43
C GLY A 115 8.34 -8.74 16.45
N ILE A 116 9.67 -8.77 16.33
CA ILE A 116 10.49 -9.97 16.39
C ILE A 116 11.64 -9.67 17.36
N PRO A 117 11.41 -9.80 18.69
CA PRO A 117 12.40 -9.41 19.70
C PRO A 117 13.74 -10.16 19.56
N SER A 118 13.71 -11.43 19.16
CA SER A 118 14.92 -12.25 18.93
C SER A 118 15.82 -11.72 17.81
N ARG A 119 15.30 -10.85 16.94
CA ARG A 119 16.00 -10.24 15.81
C ARG A 119 16.09 -8.72 15.89
N ASN A 120 15.68 -8.15 17.04
CA ASN A 120 15.65 -6.71 17.27
C ASN A 120 14.79 -5.94 16.24
N VAL A 121 13.69 -6.54 15.77
CA VAL A 121 12.73 -5.93 14.86
C VAL A 121 11.54 -5.42 15.66
N ALA A 122 11.33 -4.10 15.61
CA ALA A 122 10.17 -3.47 16.23
C ALA A 122 8.91 -3.68 15.38
N PRO A 123 7.71 -3.76 16.00
CA PRO A 123 6.45 -3.78 15.26
C PRO A 123 6.21 -2.46 14.51
N VAL A 124 5.46 -2.49 13.42
CA VAL A 124 4.93 -1.29 12.73
C VAL A 124 3.94 -0.54 13.64
N GLY A 125 3.31 -1.25 14.55
CA GLY A 125 2.53 -0.70 15.65
C GLY A 125 1.19 -0.11 15.24
N LYS A 126 0.83 1.04 15.86
CA LYS A 126 -0.48 1.69 15.66
C LYS A 126 -0.75 2.06 14.20
N THR A 127 0.27 2.39 13.43
CA THR A 127 0.11 2.72 12.01
C THR A 127 -0.52 1.55 11.24
N LEU A 128 -0.02 0.32 11.44
CA LEU A 128 -0.57 -0.87 10.79
C LEU A 128 -2.01 -1.13 11.25
N THR A 129 -2.30 -1.00 12.55
CA THR A 129 -3.66 -1.16 13.09
C THR A 129 -4.64 -0.14 12.48
N ASN A 130 -4.22 1.13 12.35
CA ASN A 130 -5.04 2.16 11.71
C ASN A 130 -5.28 1.85 10.22
N LEU A 131 -4.25 1.43 9.48
CA LEU A 131 -4.38 1.04 8.07
C LEU A 131 -5.36 -0.14 7.88
N LEU A 132 -5.32 -1.14 8.77
CA LEU A 132 -6.27 -2.25 8.75
C LEU A 132 -7.71 -1.79 9.02
N SER A 133 -7.89 -0.85 9.96
CA SER A 133 -9.20 -0.23 10.23
C SER A 133 -9.71 0.54 9.01
N VAL A 134 -8.87 1.39 8.40
CA VAL A 134 -9.21 2.16 7.19
C VAL A 134 -9.58 1.24 6.03
N ARG A 135 -8.82 0.14 5.84
CA ARG A 135 -9.18 -0.87 4.82
C ARG A 135 -10.60 -1.38 4.99
N ALA A 136 -10.98 -1.71 6.23
CA ALA A 136 -12.28 -2.30 6.53
C ALA A 136 -13.45 -1.32 6.41
N SER A 137 -13.20 -0.01 6.60
CA SER A 137 -14.26 0.99 6.71
C SER A 137 -14.27 2.04 5.61
N HIS A 138 -13.15 2.33 4.92
CA HIS A 138 -13.06 3.46 4.00
C HIS A 138 -12.51 3.11 2.60
N ALA A 139 -11.80 1.99 2.41
CA ALA A 139 -11.11 1.67 1.16
C ALA A 139 -12.07 1.11 0.09
N TYR A 140 -13.08 1.87 -0.28
CA TYR A 140 -14.12 1.51 -1.23
C TYR A 140 -14.19 2.49 -2.41
N GLY A 141 -14.98 2.12 -3.42
CA GLY A 141 -15.26 2.95 -4.59
C GLY A 141 -14.13 2.97 -5.63
N ALA A 142 -14.26 3.81 -6.64
CA ALA A 142 -13.29 3.93 -7.73
C ALA A 142 -11.93 4.42 -7.23
N GLN A 143 -10.86 3.91 -7.83
CA GLN A 143 -9.49 4.31 -7.51
C GLN A 143 -8.94 5.27 -8.56
N HIS A 144 -8.24 6.32 -8.11
CA HIS A 144 -7.48 7.23 -8.97
C HIS A 144 -6.02 7.24 -8.51
N ASP A 145 -5.10 7.07 -9.45
CA ASP A 145 -3.66 7.04 -9.19
C ASP A 145 -2.98 8.35 -9.61
N TYR A 146 -2.06 8.82 -8.76
CA TYR A 146 -1.24 10.03 -8.94
C TYR A 146 0.23 9.67 -8.81
N PHE A 147 0.73 8.88 -9.76
CA PHE A 147 2.11 8.38 -9.82
C PHE A 147 2.92 9.24 -10.81
N ASP A 148 2.98 10.55 -10.55
CA ASP A 148 3.50 11.59 -11.43
C ASP A 148 4.77 12.28 -10.91
N ASP A 149 5.20 11.99 -9.69
CA ASP A 149 6.42 12.53 -9.08
C ASP A 149 7.36 11.40 -8.63
N TYR A 150 8.66 11.59 -8.86
CA TYR A 150 9.70 10.60 -8.57
C TYR A 150 9.76 10.17 -7.11
N HIS A 151 9.54 11.11 -6.19
CA HIS A 151 9.63 10.89 -4.74
C HIS A 151 8.29 10.97 -4.02
N CYS A 152 7.20 11.34 -4.72
CA CYS A 152 5.89 11.49 -4.13
C CYS A 152 4.81 10.90 -5.02
N ILE A 153 4.15 9.88 -4.53
CA ILE A 153 2.99 9.26 -5.18
C ILE A 153 1.76 9.35 -4.28
N GLY A 154 0.60 9.23 -4.87
CA GLY A 154 -0.65 9.15 -4.12
C GLY A 154 -1.70 8.36 -4.88
N PHE A 155 -2.76 8.03 -4.20
CA PHE A 155 -3.97 7.47 -4.79
C PHE A 155 -5.18 7.81 -3.92
N THR A 156 -6.36 7.74 -4.52
CA THR A 156 -7.62 7.95 -3.80
C THR A 156 -8.58 6.79 -4.05
N ARG A 157 -9.53 6.64 -3.15
CA ARG A 157 -10.72 5.81 -3.31
C ARG A 157 -11.92 6.72 -3.09
N GLU A 158 -12.88 6.73 -4.02
CA GLU A 158 -14.02 7.66 -3.96
C GLU A 158 -15.02 7.35 -2.84
N GLY A 159 -15.00 6.15 -2.29
CA GLY A 159 -16.01 5.68 -1.35
C GLY A 159 -17.24 5.11 -2.05
N LEU A 160 -18.24 4.77 -1.26
CA LEU A 160 -19.52 4.26 -1.71
C LEU A 160 -20.51 5.42 -1.88
N ALA A 161 -21.26 5.43 -2.96
CA ALA A 161 -22.23 6.50 -3.24
C ALA A 161 -23.34 6.60 -2.17
N GLU A 162 -23.64 5.47 -1.53
CA GLU A 162 -24.64 5.36 -0.45
C GLU A 162 -24.08 5.65 0.95
N ASP A 163 -22.76 5.85 1.09
CA ASP A 163 -22.12 6.11 2.39
C ASP A 163 -20.99 7.14 2.23
N GLU A 164 -21.32 8.40 2.49
CA GLU A 164 -20.40 9.54 2.41
C GLU A 164 -19.23 9.49 3.42
N ASN A 165 -19.29 8.60 4.41
CA ASN A 165 -18.21 8.41 5.38
C ASN A 165 -17.16 7.41 4.90
N THR A 166 -17.29 6.87 3.69
CA THR A 166 -16.30 6.00 3.05
C THR A 166 -15.45 6.78 2.06
N GLY A 167 -14.38 6.19 1.58
CA GLY A 167 -13.40 6.85 0.71
C GLY A 167 -12.16 7.32 1.45
N LEU A 168 -11.10 7.61 0.71
CA LEU A 168 -9.82 8.07 1.28
C LEU A 168 -8.93 8.75 0.24
N ALA A 169 -7.96 9.54 0.74
CA ALA A 169 -6.78 9.94 -0.02
C ALA A 169 -5.53 9.46 0.71
N CYS A 170 -4.66 8.75 0.01
CA CYS A 170 -3.38 8.26 0.51
C CYS A 170 -2.25 8.92 -0.28
N ILE A 171 -1.29 9.52 0.43
CA ILE A 171 -0.12 10.17 -0.16
C ILE A 171 1.14 9.71 0.55
N LEU A 172 2.19 9.42 -0.21
CA LEU A 172 3.46 8.87 0.25
C LEU A 172 4.61 9.71 -0.29
N SER A 173 5.61 9.97 0.56
CA SER A 173 6.85 10.60 0.14
C SER A 173 8.07 9.79 0.60
N SER A 174 9.02 9.56 -0.30
CA SER A 174 10.29 8.89 0.04
C SER A 174 11.38 9.87 0.52
N LYS A 175 11.16 11.19 0.41
CA LYS A 175 12.24 12.16 0.64
C LYS A 175 11.86 13.37 1.50
N ASN A 176 11.09 14.31 0.96
CA ASN A 176 10.81 15.60 1.57
C ASN A 176 9.33 15.76 1.92
N ASP A 177 9.04 16.72 2.80
CA ASP A 177 7.67 17.20 2.99
C ASP A 177 7.15 17.75 1.67
N THR A 178 5.94 17.36 1.30
CA THR A 178 5.30 17.78 0.06
C THR A 178 3.78 17.67 0.17
N GLN A 179 3.07 17.97 -0.90
CA GLN A 179 1.62 17.86 -0.99
C GLN A 179 1.18 17.55 -2.42
N LYS A 180 -0.01 17.02 -2.57
CA LYS A 180 -0.59 16.69 -3.86
C LYS A 180 -2.08 16.99 -3.87
N THR A 181 -2.56 17.65 -4.93
CA THR A 181 -4.01 17.84 -5.14
C THR A 181 -4.55 16.58 -5.82
N MET A 182 -5.54 15.97 -5.19
CA MET A 182 -6.12 14.70 -5.64
C MET A 182 -7.65 14.76 -5.55
N TYR A 183 -8.31 14.14 -6.51
CA TYR A 183 -9.76 13.98 -6.57
C TYR A 183 -10.21 12.82 -5.68
N VAL A 184 -11.15 13.07 -4.80
CA VAL A 184 -11.72 12.05 -3.88
C VAL A 184 -13.19 11.74 -4.15
N GLY A 185 -13.81 12.42 -5.12
CA GLY A 185 -15.22 12.26 -5.46
C GLY A 185 -16.03 13.54 -5.20
N LYS A 186 -16.92 13.89 -6.13
CA LYS A 186 -17.81 15.05 -5.96
C LYS A 186 -18.78 14.91 -4.79
N GLN A 187 -19.11 13.68 -4.38
CA GLN A 187 -19.94 13.42 -3.20
C GLN A 187 -19.35 13.99 -1.91
N HIS A 188 -18.03 14.20 -1.86
CA HIS A 188 -17.33 14.77 -0.71
C HIS A 188 -17.19 16.31 -0.75
N SER A 189 -17.81 16.98 -1.72
CA SER A 189 -17.73 18.45 -1.83
C SER A 189 -18.16 19.14 -0.54
N GLY A 190 -17.31 20.02 -0.01
CA GLY A 190 -17.48 20.71 1.26
C GLY A 190 -17.18 19.90 2.51
N GLN A 191 -17.00 18.60 2.39
CA GLN A 191 -16.66 17.70 3.50
C GLN A 191 -15.21 17.93 3.96
N LYS A 192 -14.95 17.62 5.22
CA LYS A 192 -13.61 17.71 5.79
C LYS A 192 -12.99 16.32 5.88
N PHE A 193 -11.71 16.26 5.57
CA PHE A 193 -10.87 15.05 5.70
C PHE A 193 -9.81 15.29 6.77
N PHE A 194 -9.53 14.27 7.58
CA PHE A 194 -8.47 14.30 8.58
C PHE A 194 -7.45 13.18 8.36
N ASP A 195 -6.19 13.40 8.79
CA ASP A 195 -5.14 12.39 8.69
C ASP A 195 -5.27 11.39 9.85
N VAL A 196 -5.71 10.17 9.53
CA VAL A 196 -5.93 9.08 10.50
C VAL A 196 -4.62 8.52 11.08
N LEU A 197 -3.48 8.82 10.45
CA LEU A 197 -2.16 8.45 10.96
C LEU A 197 -1.55 9.52 11.88
N PHE A 198 -2.29 10.64 12.08
CA PHE A 198 -1.93 11.74 12.99
C PHE A 198 -0.61 12.46 12.69
N GLY A 199 -0.13 12.43 11.45
CA GLY A 199 0.99 13.26 11.01
C GLY A 199 0.59 14.74 10.98
N TYR A 200 -0.68 15.02 10.67
CA TYR A 200 -1.25 16.36 10.62
C TYR A 200 -2.47 16.48 11.54
N ARG A 201 -2.62 17.67 12.16
CA ARG A 201 -3.76 17.97 13.07
C ARG A 201 -4.85 18.83 12.41
N HIS A 202 -4.53 19.50 11.30
CA HIS A 202 -5.52 20.28 10.57
C HIS A 202 -6.33 19.39 9.62
N MET A 203 -7.52 19.81 9.30
CA MET A 203 -8.38 19.13 8.34
C MET A 203 -8.27 19.76 6.96
N ILE A 204 -8.47 18.98 5.92
CA ILE A 204 -8.56 19.44 4.54
C ILE A 204 -10.03 19.51 4.16
N THR A 205 -10.47 20.67 3.62
CA THR A 205 -11.82 20.81 3.06
C THR A 205 -11.77 20.49 1.57
N ILE A 206 -12.65 19.60 1.12
CA ILE A 206 -12.78 19.22 -0.28
C ILE A 206 -13.50 20.33 -1.05
N ASP A 207 -12.98 20.72 -2.21
CA ASP A 207 -13.56 21.77 -3.04
C ASP A 207 -14.86 21.32 -3.76
N ALA A 208 -15.49 22.26 -4.51
CA ALA A 208 -16.74 22.00 -5.22
C ALA A 208 -16.61 20.96 -6.34
N ASP A 209 -15.40 20.72 -6.83
CA ASP A 209 -15.10 19.75 -7.88
C ASP A 209 -14.67 18.37 -7.33
N GLY A 210 -14.61 18.22 -6.01
CA GLY A 210 -14.25 16.96 -5.34
C GLY A 210 -12.74 16.78 -5.13
N ASN A 211 -11.95 17.86 -5.18
CA ASN A 211 -10.51 17.80 -4.96
C ASN A 211 -10.13 18.30 -3.56
N GLY A 212 -9.07 17.71 -3.01
CA GLY A 212 -8.38 18.19 -1.81
C GLY A 212 -6.87 18.26 -2.04
N THR A 213 -6.19 19.19 -1.36
CA THR A 213 -4.73 19.27 -1.37
C THR A 213 -4.19 18.64 -0.07
N PHE A 214 -3.62 17.45 -0.21
CA PHE A 214 -3.22 16.59 0.90
C PHE A 214 -1.72 16.66 1.12
N PRO A 215 -1.23 17.08 2.29
CA PRO A 215 0.19 17.09 2.63
C PRO A 215 0.67 15.73 3.15
N VAL A 216 1.98 15.51 3.03
CA VAL A 216 2.70 14.38 3.60
C VAL A 216 4.10 14.82 4.07
N HIS A 217 4.56 14.31 5.21
CA HIS A 217 5.94 14.48 5.65
C HIS A 217 6.91 13.63 4.83
N GLY A 218 8.15 14.06 4.77
CA GLY A 218 9.21 13.28 4.13
C GLY A 218 9.39 11.91 4.78
N ARG A 219 9.67 10.89 3.97
CA ARG A 219 9.86 9.49 4.40
C ARG A 219 8.66 8.96 5.20
N SER A 220 7.46 9.33 4.80
CA SER A 220 6.24 8.93 5.49
C SER A 220 5.05 8.74 4.55
N VAL A 221 3.94 8.35 5.13
CA VAL A 221 2.63 8.23 4.49
C VAL A 221 1.60 8.98 5.33
N SER A 222 0.68 9.69 4.69
CA SER A 222 -0.54 10.25 5.29
C SER A 222 -1.77 9.65 4.63
N VAL A 223 -2.77 9.34 5.45
CA VAL A 223 -4.04 8.76 5.00
C VAL A 223 -5.18 9.62 5.52
N TRP A 224 -5.85 10.26 4.59
CA TRP A 224 -6.92 11.22 4.85
C TRP A 224 -8.26 10.55 4.59
N ILE A 225 -9.16 10.61 5.56
CA ILE A 225 -10.50 10.04 5.49
C ILE A 225 -11.55 11.08 5.86
N PRO A 226 -12.79 10.97 5.36
CA PRO A 226 -13.88 11.89 5.69
C PRO A 226 -14.25 11.85 7.19
N VAL A 227 -14.82 12.97 7.68
CA VAL A 227 -15.31 13.16 9.06
C VAL A 227 -16.81 13.27 9.03
#